data_7bc76f0c358b9ae7cad57d51476bc685
#
_entry.id   7bc76f0c358b9ae7cad57d51476bc685
#
_cell.length_a   1.000
_cell.length_b   1.000
_cell.length_c   1.000
_cell.angle_alpha   90.00
_cell.angle_beta   90.00
_cell.angle_gamma   90.00
#
_symmetry.space_group_name_H-M   'P 1'
#
loop_
_entity.id
_entity.type
_entity.pdbx_description
1 polymer ?
#
loop_
_entity_poly.entity_id
_entity_poly.type
_entity_poly.pdbx_seq_one_letter_code
_entity_poly.pdbx_strand_id
1 'polypeptide(L)'
;MAVRYGDDIIVIDAGLMFPESELLGVDIVVPDITYLVQNRDKVRGIVLTHGHEDHIGALPWVLTELRVPVFGTEFTLALVENKLEEHGLLDDSDLREIRAGSRFNLGPFTINPIQVTHSLVDCVALAIHTPLGVVIHTGDFKVDPTPTDNRLFDLHTFAEYGKEGNVLALLQDSTNAERHGYTPSERAVRGKFDEIFARAERRLFISCFSSSIHRIKLAMEMAREYKRKVALVGRSMNEAAEIAMDLGYFDVPEGLLIHAGQIKDYAPQQVCVMISGTQGEPMSALSRAAVDNHKHARIEKGDTVVLSSRIIPGNEKGIYRMIDHLFRLEADVIYDDGSNPPVHVSGHASQEEQKLIMNLVKPKFFIPIHGEYRQLRIQADMARSMHGSVGQVLMMESGDVLEFDELGARKLDKITVGRICIDSGSRTDVVEDLVIKDRRHLSEDGFVLPIIAINKLKGTVESIPEIVMRGFAAGSEDGFVREARRIVSATLDGSTAEEKADYGVIKEKIRADLKRFIVKTTARRPLIMPVILEI
;
A
#
# COMPACT_ATOMS: atom_id res chain seq x y z
N MET A 1 10.49 9.70 3.45
CA MET A 1 10.80 10.84 4.34
C MET A 1 12.04 11.57 3.83
N ALA A 2 12.21 12.90 4.07
CA ALA A 2 13.42 13.62 3.66
C ALA A 2 14.21 14.12 4.89
N VAL A 3 15.53 13.93 4.87
CA VAL A 3 16.45 14.50 5.87
C VAL A 3 17.39 15.47 5.16
N ARG A 4 17.47 16.69 5.65
CA ARG A 4 18.27 17.76 5.04
C ARG A 4 19.32 18.30 6.00
N TYR A 5 20.54 18.49 5.51
CA TYR A 5 21.60 19.22 6.18
C TYR A 5 22.25 20.21 5.22
N GLY A 6 22.07 21.50 5.48
CA GLY A 6 22.51 22.54 4.55
C GLY A 6 21.83 22.43 3.17
N ASP A 7 22.63 22.22 2.14
CA ASP A 7 22.16 22.04 0.76
C ASP A 7 22.07 20.56 0.32
N ASP A 8 22.23 19.63 1.23
CA ASP A 8 22.17 18.22 0.92
C ASP A 8 20.93 17.56 1.52
N ILE A 9 20.21 16.80 0.71
CA ILE A 9 19.00 16.09 1.07
C ILE A 9 19.19 14.60 0.77
N ILE A 10 18.83 13.74 1.72
CA ILE A 10 18.65 12.31 1.48
C ILE A 10 17.19 11.95 1.70
N VAL A 11 16.72 10.98 0.94
CA VAL A 11 15.35 10.45 1.04
C VAL A 11 15.42 9.07 1.67
N ILE A 12 14.57 8.80 2.65
CA ILE A 12 14.41 7.49 3.26
C ILE A 12 13.08 6.93 2.80
N ASP A 13 13.13 5.80 2.10
CA ASP A 13 12.03 5.10 1.48
C ASP A 13 11.22 5.94 0.46
N ALA A 14 10.56 5.26 -0.45
CA ALA A 14 9.68 5.82 -1.47
C ALA A 14 8.52 4.84 -1.74
N GLY A 15 7.62 4.74 -0.76
CA GLY A 15 6.54 3.79 -0.77
C GLY A 15 5.26 4.30 -1.43
N LEU A 16 4.40 3.36 -1.83
CA LEU A 16 3.04 3.63 -2.28
C LEU A 16 2.02 3.34 -1.18
N MET A 17 0.80 3.80 -1.38
CA MET A 17 -0.38 3.38 -0.62
C MET A 17 -1.40 2.74 -1.55
N PHE A 18 -2.14 1.77 -1.03
CA PHE A 18 -3.32 1.25 -1.73
C PHE A 18 -4.47 2.25 -1.63
N PRO A 19 -5.27 2.43 -2.70
CA PRO A 19 -6.36 3.38 -2.68
C PRO A 19 -7.48 2.95 -1.73
N GLU A 20 -8.08 3.91 -1.04
CA GLU A 20 -9.31 3.71 -0.30
C GLU A 20 -10.46 3.36 -1.26
N SER A 21 -11.50 2.68 -0.78
CA SER A 21 -12.65 2.22 -1.59
C SER A 21 -13.40 3.35 -2.30
N GLU A 22 -13.28 4.58 -1.80
CA GLU A 22 -13.88 5.80 -2.35
C GLU A 22 -13.14 6.34 -3.57
N LEU A 23 -11.91 5.90 -3.81
CA LEU A 23 -11.09 6.30 -4.96
C LEU A 23 -11.36 5.37 -6.15
N LEU A 24 -12.55 5.47 -6.72
CA LEU A 24 -13.01 4.61 -7.81
C LEU A 24 -12.10 4.67 -9.04
N GLY A 25 -11.57 3.50 -9.46
CA GLY A 25 -10.71 3.38 -10.64
C GLY A 25 -9.30 3.97 -10.44
N VAL A 26 -8.87 4.15 -9.20
CA VAL A 26 -7.48 4.40 -8.83
C VAL A 26 -6.88 3.07 -8.40
N ASP A 27 -5.73 2.71 -8.96
CA ASP A 27 -5.05 1.44 -8.63
C ASP A 27 -4.01 1.61 -7.54
N ILE A 28 -3.29 2.73 -7.54
CA ILE A 28 -2.25 3.06 -6.57
C ILE A 28 -2.25 4.55 -6.25
N VAL A 29 -1.72 4.86 -5.07
CA VAL A 29 -1.52 6.23 -4.60
C VAL A 29 -0.05 6.42 -4.26
N VAL A 30 0.60 7.41 -4.89
CA VAL A 30 1.98 7.75 -4.61
C VAL A 30 2.08 9.11 -3.92
N PRO A 31 3.15 9.37 -3.14
CA PRO A 31 3.32 10.64 -2.47
C PRO A 31 3.57 11.79 -3.46
N ASP A 32 3.06 12.98 -3.13
CA ASP A 32 3.47 14.21 -3.79
C ASP A 32 4.92 14.55 -3.38
N ILE A 33 5.82 14.55 -4.35
CA ILE A 33 7.24 14.83 -4.19
C ILE A 33 7.66 16.21 -4.67
N THR A 34 6.72 17.16 -4.82
CA THR A 34 6.97 18.51 -5.32
C THR A 34 8.13 19.19 -4.59
N TYR A 35 8.24 19.03 -3.27
CA TYR A 35 9.37 19.55 -2.50
C TYR A 35 10.72 19.02 -2.99
N LEU A 36 10.82 17.74 -3.27
CA LEU A 36 12.05 17.10 -3.76
C LEU A 36 12.37 17.56 -5.19
N VAL A 37 11.37 17.66 -6.05
CA VAL A 37 11.52 18.14 -7.43
C VAL A 37 12.02 19.59 -7.46
N GLN A 38 11.49 20.46 -6.59
CA GLN A 38 11.95 21.85 -6.44
C GLN A 38 13.38 21.95 -5.91
N ASN A 39 13.87 20.92 -5.22
CA ASN A 39 15.21 20.85 -4.64
C ASN A 39 16.07 19.74 -5.29
N ARG A 40 15.77 19.33 -6.53
CA ARG A 40 16.40 18.17 -7.18
C ARG A 40 17.92 18.17 -7.17
N ASP A 41 18.52 19.32 -7.36
CA ASP A 41 19.99 19.47 -7.38
C ASP A 41 20.64 19.23 -6.01
N LYS A 42 19.84 19.23 -4.94
CA LYS A 42 20.26 19.00 -3.56
C LYS A 42 20.03 17.57 -3.10
N VAL A 43 19.20 16.78 -3.82
CA VAL A 43 18.92 15.39 -3.47
C VAL A 43 20.09 14.51 -3.85
N ARG A 44 20.70 13.85 -2.85
CA ARG A 44 21.91 13.01 -3.03
C ARG A 44 21.58 11.56 -3.32
N GLY A 45 20.43 11.09 -2.90
CA GLY A 45 19.97 9.72 -3.13
C GLY A 45 18.80 9.31 -2.26
N ILE A 46 18.29 8.12 -2.53
CA ILE A 46 17.23 7.45 -1.80
C ILE A 46 17.86 6.26 -1.08
N VAL A 47 17.58 6.09 0.21
CA VAL A 47 18.07 4.97 1.02
C VAL A 47 16.88 4.16 1.48
N LEU A 48 16.85 2.89 1.13
CA LEU A 48 15.74 1.98 1.41
C LEU A 48 16.01 1.18 2.69
N THR A 49 14.99 1.07 3.52
CA THR A 49 15.04 0.26 4.75
C THR A 49 14.76 -1.20 4.48
N HIS A 50 13.79 -1.52 3.61
CA HIS A 50 13.41 -2.88 3.21
C HIS A 50 12.47 -2.87 1.99
N GLY A 51 12.11 -4.06 1.49
CA GLY A 51 11.45 -4.24 0.19
C GLY A 51 9.92 -4.35 0.22
N HIS A 52 9.19 -3.86 1.24
CA HIS A 52 7.73 -3.79 1.18
C HIS A 52 7.25 -2.66 0.27
N GLU A 53 6.05 -2.80 -0.30
CA GLU A 53 5.46 -1.86 -1.25
C GLU A 53 5.26 -0.45 -0.69
N ASP A 54 4.93 -0.34 0.57
CA ASP A 54 4.80 0.94 1.29
C ASP A 54 6.16 1.60 1.59
N HIS A 55 7.28 0.98 1.17
CA HIS A 55 8.64 1.52 1.26
C HIS A 55 9.34 1.67 -0.09
N ILE A 56 9.05 0.79 -1.08
CA ILE A 56 9.69 0.83 -2.40
C ILE A 56 8.72 1.09 -3.55
N GLY A 57 7.42 0.96 -3.32
CA GLY A 57 6.44 0.86 -4.40
C GLY A 57 6.29 2.10 -5.27
N ALA A 58 6.62 3.30 -4.77
CA ALA A 58 6.56 4.54 -5.56
C ALA A 58 7.85 4.85 -6.32
N LEU A 59 8.92 4.05 -6.19
CA LEU A 59 10.20 4.31 -6.86
C LEU A 59 10.09 4.57 -8.36
N PRO A 60 9.29 3.83 -9.17
CA PRO A 60 9.17 4.10 -10.59
C PRO A 60 8.73 5.54 -10.90
N TRP A 61 7.78 6.07 -10.11
CA TRP A 61 7.30 7.45 -10.29
C TRP A 61 8.28 8.49 -9.75
N VAL A 62 8.92 8.19 -8.61
CA VAL A 62 9.93 9.08 -8.02
C VAL A 62 11.15 9.22 -8.93
N LEU A 63 11.65 8.11 -9.50
CA LEU A 63 12.84 8.10 -10.36
C LEU A 63 12.58 8.71 -11.75
N THR A 64 11.34 8.76 -12.20
CA THR A 64 10.98 9.51 -13.42
C THR A 64 11.26 11.02 -13.24
N GLU A 65 11.03 11.56 -12.03
CA GLU A 65 11.24 12.98 -11.71
C GLU A 65 12.63 13.27 -11.12
N LEU A 66 13.21 12.31 -10.39
CA LEU A 66 14.46 12.45 -9.66
C LEU A 66 15.45 11.35 -10.08
N ARG A 67 16.40 11.70 -10.94
CA ARG A 67 17.47 10.79 -11.36
C ARG A 67 18.59 10.79 -10.33
N VAL A 68 18.42 10.03 -9.26
CA VAL A 68 19.37 9.93 -8.15
C VAL A 68 19.66 8.48 -7.81
N PRO A 69 20.84 8.15 -7.23
CA PRO A 69 21.15 6.79 -6.82
C PRO A 69 20.21 6.29 -5.74
N VAL A 70 19.86 5.01 -5.81
CA VAL A 70 19.04 4.28 -4.84
C VAL A 70 19.93 3.26 -4.12
N PHE A 71 19.95 3.34 -2.81
CA PHE A 71 20.72 2.48 -1.93
C PHE A 71 19.77 1.51 -1.21
N GLY A 72 20.05 0.22 -1.27
CA GLY A 72 19.25 -0.80 -0.59
C GLY A 72 20.07 -2.06 -0.32
N THR A 73 19.56 -2.93 0.53
CA THR A 73 20.14 -4.26 0.73
C THR A 73 19.88 -5.15 -0.49
N GLU A 74 20.65 -6.23 -0.63
CA GLU A 74 20.65 -7.09 -1.81
C GLU A 74 19.25 -7.58 -2.19
N PHE A 75 18.49 -8.11 -1.22
CA PHE A 75 17.12 -8.57 -1.46
C PHE A 75 16.16 -7.42 -1.82
N THR A 76 16.30 -6.27 -1.13
CA THR A 76 15.49 -5.07 -1.42
C THR A 76 15.73 -4.56 -2.82
N LEU A 77 17.00 -4.49 -3.26
CA LEU A 77 17.35 -4.05 -4.62
C LEU A 77 16.87 -5.02 -5.69
N ALA A 78 16.94 -6.33 -5.46
CA ALA A 78 16.42 -7.29 -6.43
C ALA A 78 14.90 -7.15 -6.65
N LEU A 79 14.12 -6.83 -5.60
CA LEU A 79 12.70 -6.48 -5.76
C LEU A 79 12.52 -5.16 -6.53
N VAL A 80 13.39 -4.17 -6.29
CA VAL A 80 13.37 -2.88 -6.99
C VAL A 80 13.74 -3.05 -8.47
N GLU A 81 14.72 -3.89 -8.80
CA GLU A 81 15.13 -4.20 -10.18
C GLU A 81 13.95 -4.72 -10.98
N ASN A 82 13.24 -5.75 -10.51
CA ASN A 82 12.05 -6.29 -11.18
C ASN A 82 10.99 -5.21 -11.39
N LYS A 83 10.75 -4.38 -10.38
CA LYS A 83 9.79 -3.29 -10.46
C LYS A 83 10.18 -2.23 -11.49
N LEU A 84 11.45 -1.84 -11.54
CA LEU A 84 11.95 -0.87 -12.51
C LEU A 84 11.98 -1.44 -13.93
N GLU A 85 12.24 -2.74 -14.08
CA GLU A 85 12.17 -3.44 -15.37
C GLU A 85 10.74 -3.43 -15.92
N GLU A 86 9.71 -3.73 -15.10
CA GLU A 86 8.30 -3.64 -15.50
C GLU A 86 7.91 -2.25 -16.02
N HIS A 87 8.55 -1.19 -15.50
CA HIS A 87 8.33 0.19 -15.91
C HIS A 87 9.31 0.68 -17.00
N GLY A 88 10.27 -0.15 -17.41
CA GLY A 88 11.29 0.21 -18.41
C GLY A 88 12.24 1.30 -17.94
N LEU A 89 12.56 1.34 -16.64
CA LEU A 89 13.42 2.33 -15.99
C LEU A 89 14.72 1.75 -15.46
N LEU A 90 14.92 0.42 -15.52
CA LEU A 90 16.07 -0.24 -14.92
C LEU A 90 17.41 0.24 -15.51
N ASP A 91 17.52 0.33 -16.84
CA ASP A 91 18.75 0.74 -17.53
C ASP A 91 19.16 2.20 -17.21
N ASP A 92 18.19 3.04 -16.83
CA ASP A 92 18.40 4.46 -16.48
C ASP A 92 18.61 4.69 -14.98
N SER A 93 18.60 3.63 -14.17
CA SER A 93 18.64 3.70 -12.70
C SER A 93 20.02 3.34 -12.15
N ASP A 94 20.47 4.06 -11.13
CA ASP A 94 21.72 3.82 -10.39
C ASP A 94 21.40 3.13 -9.06
N LEU A 95 21.45 1.79 -9.05
CA LEU A 95 21.19 0.97 -7.86
C LEU A 95 22.50 0.59 -7.17
N ARG A 96 22.58 0.82 -5.87
CA ARG A 96 23.78 0.62 -5.07
C ARG A 96 23.50 -0.23 -3.84
N GLU A 97 24.16 -1.37 -3.78
CA GLU A 97 24.03 -2.28 -2.65
C GLU A 97 24.66 -1.68 -1.36
N ILE A 98 23.92 -1.84 -0.27
CA ILE A 98 24.40 -1.58 1.10
C ILE A 98 24.24 -2.84 1.95
N ARG A 99 25.07 -2.94 2.99
CA ARG A 99 25.03 -4.09 3.90
C ARG A 99 24.97 -3.62 5.34
N ALA A 100 24.19 -4.32 6.17
CA ALA A 100 24.17 -4.07 7.60
C ALA A 100 25.60 -4.08 8.19
N GLY A 101 25.91 -3.09 9.02
CA GLY A 101 27.23 -2.90 9.62
C GLY A 101 28.25 -2.21 8.72
N SER A 102 27.97 -1.98 7.43
CA SER A 102 28.90 -1.32 6.49
C SER A 102 28.50 0.14 6.28
N ARG A 103 29.28 1.06 6.87
CA ARG A 103 29.05 2.51 6.74
C ARG A 103 29.38 3.00 5.33
N PHE A 104 28.57 3.94 4.83
CA PHE A 104 28.83 4.64 3.58
C PHE A 104 28.51 6.13 3.69
N ASN A 105 29.07 6.94 2.77
CA ASN A 105 28.87 8.37 2.75
C ASN A 105 27.92 8.79 1.64
N LEU A 106 27.02 9.74 1.93
CA LEU A 106 26.09 10.33 0.97
C LEU A 106 26.00 11.83 1.23
N GLY A 107 26.75 12.62 0.46
CA GLY A 107 26.97 14.01 0.78
C GLY A 107 27.65 14.17 2.14
N PRO A 108 27.13 15.05 3.02
CA PRO A 108 27.67 15.23 4.37
C PRO A 108 27.25 14.17 5.38
N PHE A 109 26.37 13.24 4.97
CA PHE A 109 25.86 12.18 5.84
C PHE A 109 26.77 10.96 5.79
N THR A 110 27.06 10.38 6.95
CA THR A 110 27.59 9.02 7.04
C THR A 110 26.47 8.11 7.56
N ILE A 111 26.08 7.14 6.76
CA ILE A 111 24.95 6.26 7.06
C ILE A 111 25.46 4.89 7.47
N ASN A 112 24.98 4.39 8.60
CA ASN A 112 25.26 3.04 9.11
C ASN A 112 23.95 2.23 9.09
N PRO A 113 23.77 1.30 8.14
CA PRO A 113 22.66 0.37 8.16
C PRO A 113 22.83 -0.63 9.33
N ILE A 114 21.80 -0.81 10.13
CA ILE A 114 21.79 -1.70 11.31
C ILE A 114 20.83 -2.85 11.05
N GLN A 115 21.26 -4.09 11.22
CA GLN A 115 20.41 -5.27 11.04
C GLN A 115 19.21 -5.22 11.98
N VAL A 116 18.00 -5.31 11.42
CA VAL A 116 16.76 -5.49 12.16
C VAL A 116 16.03 -6.75 11.70
N THR A 117 15.08 -7.23 12.47
CA THR A 117 14.17 -8.32 12.07
C THR A 117 12.78 -7.76 11.81
N HIS A 118 12.15 -8.27 10.76
CA HIS A 118 10.80 -7.91 10.35
C HIS A 118 10.07 -9.14 9.77
N SER A 119 8.98 -8.97 9.04
CA SER A 119 8.31 -10.05 8.29
C SER A 119 9.02 -10.40 6.98
N LEU A 120 9.90 -9.52 6.50
CA LEU A 120 10.72 -9.67 5.31
C LEU A 120 12.18 -9.91 5.71
N VAL A 121 12.95 -10.56 4.84
CA VAL A 121 14.39 -10.72 5.01
C VAL A 121 15.15 -9.42 4.70
N ASP A 122 16.36 -9.29 5.22
CA ASP A 122 17.34 -8.26 4.86
C ASP A 122 16.91 -6.82 5.16
N CYS A 123 16.13 -6.63 6.24
CA CYS A 123 15.67 -5.32 6.69
C CYS A 123 16.74 -4.60 7.52
N VAL A 124 16.82 -3.27 7.38
CA VAL A 124 17.76 -2.43 8.11
C VAL A 124 17.09 -1.20 8.73
N ALA A 125 17.55 -0.84 9.92
CA ALA A 125 17.43 0.52 10.44
C ALA A 125 18.60 1.35 9.92
N LEU A 126 18.47 2.67 9.96
CA LEU A 126 19.48 3.61 9.47
C LEU A 126 19.95 4.53 10.59
N ALA A 127 21.22 4.47 10.97
CA ALA A 127 21.84 5.50 11.80
C ALA A 127 22.55 6.52 10.90
N ILE A 128 22.00 7.72 10.85
CA ILE A 128 22.42 8.82 9.98
C ILE A 128 23.21 9.81 10.80
N HIS A 129 24.52 9.81 10.61
CA HIS A 129 25.42 10.73 11.29
C HIS A 129 25.39 12.09 10.62
N THR A 130 25.19 13.10 11.42
CA THR A 130 25.25 14.53 11.05
C THR A 130 26.20 15.26 12.00
N PRO A 131 26.66 16.48 11.67
CA PRO A 131 27.45 17.29 12.61
C PRO A 131 26.75 17.63 13.93
N LEU A 132 25.42 17.56 13.99
CA LEU A 132 24.62 17.84 15.18
C LEU A 132 24.36 16.59 16.04
N GLY A 133 24.69 15.40 15.57
CA GLY A 133 24.43 14.13 16.21
C GLY A 133 23.86 13.09 15.27
N VAL A 134 23.49 11.96 15.82
CA VAL A 134 22.98 10.81 15.06
C VAL A 134 21.46 10.81 15.05
N VAL A 135 20.87 10.71 13.87
CA VAL A 135 19.45 10.43 13.67
C VAL A 135 19.27 8.94 13.40
N ILE A 136 18.50 8.25 14.19
CA ILE A 136 18.18 6.82 13.98
C ILE A 136 16.76 6.70 13.45
N HIS A 137 16.61 6.06 12.29
CA HIS A 137 15.35 5.64 11.71
C HIS A 137 15.26 4.12 11.80
N THR A 138 14.28 3.59 12.52
CA THR A 138 14.22 2.15 12.77
C THR A 138 13.90 1.32 11.53
N GLY A 139 13.33 1.94 10.48
CA GLY A 139 12.56 1.16 9.52
C GLY A 139 11.42 0.44 10.24
N ASP A 140 10.85 -0.55 9.61
CA ASP A 140 9.88 -1.45 10.20
C ASP A 140 10.63 -2.57 10.93
N PHE A 141 10.21 -2.88 12.15
CA PHE A 141 10.96 -3.84 12.94
C PHE A 141 10.11 -4.58 13.99
N LYS A 142 10.58 -5.75 14.37
CA LYS A 142 10.30 -6.43 15.64
C LYS A 142 11.62 -6.93 16.23
N VAL A 143 11.66 -7.27 17.50
CA VAL A 143 12.84 -7.89 18.11
C VAL A 143 12.61 -9.40 18.18
N ASP A 144 12.96 -10.13 17.10
CA ASP A 144 12.83 -11.59 17.08
C ASP A 144 14.12 -12.26 17.60
N PRO A 145 14.08 -12.89 18.78
CA PRO A 145 15.26 -13.55 19.34
C PRO A 145 15.58 -14.90 18.67
N THR A 146 14.68 -15.43 17.86
CA THR A 146 14.81 -16.73 17.18
C THR A 146 14.35 -16.66 15.73
N PRO A 147 14.88 -15.74 14.91
CA PRO A 147 14.46 -15.57 13.54
C PRO A 147 14.71 -16.84 12.70
N THR A 148 13.92 -17.05 11.66
CA THR A 148 13.97 -18.28 10.85
C THR A 148 15.19 -18.34 9.92
N ASP A 149 15.79 -17.20 9.62
CA ASP A 149 17.03 -17.07 8.84
C ASP A 149 18.30 -16.99 9.68
N ASN A 150 18.18 -17.02 11.02
CA ASN A 150 19.24 -16.87 12.02
C ASN A 150 19.96 -15.50 11.99
N ARG A 151 19.42 -14.49 11.29
CA ARG A 151 19.92 -13.10 11.31
C ARG A 151 19.27 -12.36 12.47
N LEU A 152 19.97 -12.24 13.57
CA LEU A 152 19.46 -11.61 14.80
C LEU A 152 19.32 -10.09 14.62
N PHE A 153 18.37 -9.52 15.34
CA PHE A 153 18.28 -8.07 15.54
C PHE A 153 19.53 -7.57 16.28
N ASP A 154 20.20 -6.56 15.74
CA ASP A 154 21.45 -6.03 16.31
C ASP A 154 21.18 -5.03 17.43
N LEU A 155 20.70 -5.53 18.57
CA LEU A 155 20.50 -4.73 19.79
C LEU A 155 21.80 -4.09 20.29
N HIS A 156 22.95 -4.70 19.97
CA HIS A 156 24.25 -4.23 20.44
C HIS A 156 24.60 -2.87 19.85
N THR A 157 24.46 -2.73 18.56
CA THR A 157 24.70 -1.44 17.88
C THR A 157 23.76 -0.34 18.37
N PHE A 158 22.49 -0.64 18.65
CA PHE A 158 21.57 0.34 19.26
C PHE A 158 22.02 0.77 20.67
N ALA A 159 22.51 -0.19 21.48
CA ALA A 159 23.02 0.11 22.82
C ALA A 159 24.33 0.91 22.78
N GLU A 160 25.21 0.67 21.81
CA GLU A 160 26.43 1.47 21.60
C GLU A 160 26.10 2.93 21.32
N TYR A 161 25.16 3.23 20.39
CA TYR A 161 24.70 4.58 20.14
C TYR A 161 24.16 5.26 21.40
N GLY A 162 23.36 4.57 22.19
CA GLY A 162 22.86 5.09 23.46
C GLY A 162 23.95 5.34 24.51
N LYS A 163 25.00 4.52 24.52
CA LYS A 163 26.17 4.67 25.41
C LYS A 163 27.03 5.87 24.99
N GLU A 164 27.19 6.13 23.69
CA GLU A 164 27.89 7.29 23.17
C GLU A 164 27.17 8.60 23.53
N GLY A 165 25.86 8.57 23.73
CA GLY A 165 25.04 9.70 24.18
C GLY A 165 24.90 10.83 23.16
N ASN A 166 25.14 10.55 21.87
CA ASN A 166 25.08 11.53 20.78
C ASN A 166 23.85 11.34 19.87
N VAL A 167 22.86 10.54 20.30
CA VAL A 167 21.64 10.35 19.50
C VAL A 167 20.74 11.57 19.59
N LEU A 168 20.72 12.32 18.50
CA LEU A 168 19.91 13.53 18.35
C LEU A 168 18.41 13.16 18.31
N ALA A 169 18.03 12.25 17.42
CA ALA A 169 16.64 11.84 17.26
C ALA A 169 16.49 10.34 17.00
N LEU A 170 15.44 9.75 17.55
CA LEU A 170 14.96 8.43 17.20
C LEU A 170 13.59 8.54 16.53
N LEU A 171 13.52 8.11 15.28
CA LEU A 171 12.31 7.98 14.49
C LEU A 171 11.92 6.50 14.49
N GLN A 172 10.82 6.16 15.15
CA GLN A 172 10.50 4.76 15.45
C GLN A 172 9.13 4.35 14.94
N ASP A 173 9.07 3.17 14.29
CA ASP A 173 7.84 2.48 13.87
C ASP A 173 6.83 2.39 15.03
N SER A 174 5.58 2.80 14.75
CA SER A 174 4.48 2.82 15.72
C SER A 174 3.33 1.88 15.39
N THR A 175 3.41 1.10 14.32
CA THR A 175 2.31 0.28 13.78
C THR A 175 1.62 -0.60 14.84
N ASN A 176 2.35 -1.19 15.77
CA ASN A 176 1.81 -2.02 16.85
C ASN A 176 1.83 -1.34 18.24
N ALA A 177 1.87 -0.02 18.31
CA ALA A 177 1.88 0.72 19.59
C ALA A 177 0.65 0.42 20.49
N GLU A 178 -0.43 -0.11 19.93
CA GLU A 178 -1.64 -0.53 20.66
C GLU A 178 -1.51 -1.93 21.29
N ARG A 179 -0.49 -2.72 20.89
CA ARG A 179 -0.33 -4.10 21.34
C ARG A 179 0.59 -4.18 22.55
N HIS A 180 0.07 -4.73 23.63
CA HIS A 180 0.85 -4.99 24.84
C HIS A 180 1.81 -6.18 24.67
N GLY A 181 2.89 -6.18 25.45
CA GLY A 181 3.86 -7.27 25.49
C GLY A 181 4.82 -7.26 24.31
N TYR A 182 5.19 -8.45 23.87
CA TYR A 182 6.15 -8.71 22.79
C TYR A 182 5.47 -9.32 21.58
N THR A 183 5.97 -9.03 20.40
CA THR A 183 5.56 -9.71 19.17
C THR A 183 6.21 -11.11 19.13
N PRO A 184 5.44 -12.18 18.91
CA PRO A 184 6.01 -13.53 18.84
C PRO A 184 7.00 -13.68 17.68
N SER A 185 7.96 -14.62 17.85
CA SER A 185 8.85 -15.02 16.76
C SER A 185 8.09 -15.66 15.60
N GLU A 186 8.63 -15.51 14.38
CA GLU A 186 8.13 -16.24 13.18
C GLU A 186 8.09 -17.76 13.42
N ARG A 187 8.99 -18.30 14.22
CA ARG A 187 8.99 -19.73 14.59
C ARG A 187 7.73 -20.19 15.32
N ALA A 188 7.01 -19.29 15.99
CA ALA A 188 5.77 -19.64 16.68
C ALA A 188 4.68 -20.18 15.72
N VAL A 189 4.71 -19.77 14.46
CA VAL A 189 3.77 -20.24 13.44
C VAL A 189 3.99 -21.72 13.10
N ARG A 190 5.23 -22.25 13.26
CA ARG A 190 5.57 -23.64 12.94
C ARG A 190 4.64 -24.64 13.64
N GLY A 191 4.37 -24.42 14.94
CA GLY A 191 3.49 -25.31 15.69
C GLY A 191 2.08 -25.40 15.12
N LYS A 192 1.52 -24.27 14.67
CA LYS A 192 0.20 -24.25 14.03
C LYS A 192 0.21 -24.91 12.64
N PHE A 193 1.27 -24.66 11.88
CA PHE A 193 1.42 -25.32 10.57
C PHE A 193 1.56 -26.84 10.73
N ASP A 194 2.30 -27.31 11.73
CA ASP A 194 2.43 -28.74 12.04
C ASP A 194 1.05 -29.37 12.29
N GLU A 195 0.20 -28.76 13.15
CA GLU A 195 -1.17 -29.19 13.38
C GLU A 195 -2.00 -29.24 12.09
N ILE A 196 -1.88 -28.21 11.25
CA ILE A 196 -2.63 -28.08 10.01
C ILE A 196 -2.18 -29.13 8.98
N PHE A 197 -0.87 -29.28 8.77
CA PHE A 197 -0.34 -30.26 7.83
C PHE A 197 -0.67 -31.69 8.22
N ALA A 198 -0.69 -32.00 9.53
CA ALA A 198 -1.05 -33.32 10.06
C ALA A 198 -2.55 -33.63 9.85
N ARG A 199 -3.42 -32.61 9.93
CA ARG A 199 -4.88 -32.80 9.80
C ARG A 199 -5.40 -32.73 8.37
N ALA A 200 -4.70 -32.04 7.48
CA ALA A 200 -5.18 -31.79 6.12
C ALA A 200 -5.22 -33.08 5.30
N GLU A 201 -6.44 -33.61 5.06
CA GLU A 201 -6.68 -34.85 4.33
C GLU A 201 -6.61 -34.67 2.81
N ARG A 202 -6.74 -33.43 2.32
CA ARG A 202 -6.73 -33.09 0.90
C ARG A 202 -5.67 -32.01 0.62
N ARG A 203 -5.90 -31.17 -0.42
CA ARG A 203 -5.00 -30.06 -0.75
C ARG A 203 -4.96 -29.05 0.38
N LEU A 204 -3.79 -28.52 0.60
CA LEU A 204 -3.54 -27.43 1.54
C LEU A 204 -3.21 -26.18 0.74
N PHE A 205 -3.99 -25.12 0.93
CA PHE A 205 -3.74 -23.80 0.39
C PHE A 205 -3.29 -22.89 1.53
N ILE A 206 -2.12 -22.26 1.39
CA ILE A 206 -1.61 -21.31 2.37
C ILE A 206 -1.47 -19.96 1.69
N SER A 207 -2.23 -18.99 2.16
CA SER A 207 -2.13 -17.62 1.67
C SER A 207 -1.36 -16.76 2.66
N CYS A 208 -0.35 -16.05 2.16
CA CYS A 208 0.44 -15.07 2.91
C CYS A 208 0.81 -13.90 1.98
N PHE A 209 1.39 -12.85 2.54
CA PHE A 209 1.97 -11.79 1.71
C PHE A 209 3.06 -12.36 0.81
N SER A 210 3.11 -11.92 -0.43
CA SER A 210 4.07 -12.40 -1.43
C SER A 210 5.52 -12.20 -1.00
N SER A 211 5.78 -11.12 -0.27
CA SER A 211 7.09 -10.78 0.30
C SER A 211 7.46 -11.56 1.56
N SER A 212 6.53 -12.35 2.14
CA SER A 212 6.77 -13.07 3.40
C SER A 212 7.64 -14.31 3.20
N ILE A 213 8.92 -14.10 2.89
CA ILE A 213 9.89 -15.17 2.56
C ILE A 213 10.03 -16.18 3.68
N HIS A 214 10.02 -15.73 4.93
CA HIS A 214 10.06 -16.62 6.11
C HIS A 214 8.88 -17.59 6.12
N ARG A 215 7.68 -17.15 5.71
CA ARG A 215 6.48 -17.97 5.66
C ARG A 215 6.50 -18.96 4.50
N ILE A 216 7.00 -18.52 3.33
CA ILE A 216 7.19 -19.38 2.16
C ILE A 216 8.20 -20.48 2.50
N LYS A 217 9.34 -20.14 3.08
CA LYS A 217 10.36 -21.09 3.55
C LYS A 217 9.76 -22.11 4.51
N LEU A 218 9.07 -21.64 5.55
CA LEU A 218 8.43 -22.51 6.54
C LEU A 218 7.44 -23.48 5.89
N ALA A 219 6.58 -22.99 4.99
CA ALA A 219 5.60 -23.84 4.29
C ALA A 219 6.28 -24.90 3.41
N MET A 220 7.40 -24.57 2.75
CA MET A 220 8.19 -25.53 1.98
C MET A 220 8.86 -26.58 2.87
N GLU A 221 9.42 -26.19 4.02
CA GLU A 221 9.97 -27.13 5.00
C GLU A 221 8.90 -28.11 5.49
N MET A 222 7.73 -27.60 5.89
CA MET A 222 6.61 -28.43 6.34
C MET A 222 6.10 -29.35 5.23
N ALA A 223 5.95 -28.83 4.00
CA ALA A 223 5.52 -29.63 2.86
C ALA A 223 6.48 -30.81 2.59
N ARG A 224 7.79 -30.58 2.71
CA ARG A 224 8.80 -31.65 2.62
C ARG A 224 8.62 -32.70 3.72
N GLU A 225 8.44 -32.29 4.98
CA GLU A 225 8.25 -33.18 6.13
C GLU A 225 7.00 -34.05 5.94
N TYR A 226 5.91 -33.45 5.44
CA TYR A 226 4.63 -34.14 5.19
C TYR A 226 4.52 -34.72 3.78
N LYS A 227 5.62 -34.81 3.01
CA LYS A 227 5.71 -35.41 1.67
C LYS A 227 4.71 -34.81 0.68
N ARG A 228 4.48 -33.51 0.75
CA ARG A 228 3.65 -32.75 -0.20
C ARG A 228 4.54 -32.02 -1.20
N LYS A 229 4.07 -31.92 -2.44
CA LYS A 229 4.62 -31.02 -3.46
C LYS A 229 4.13 -29.60 -3.21
N VAL A 230 4.93 -28.62 -3.54
CA VAL A 230 4.58 -27.20 -3.38
C VAL A 230 4.37 -26.55 -4.74
N ALA A 231 3.26 -25.83 -4.92
CA ALA A 231 3.05 -24.96 -6.06
C ALA A 231 2.94 -23.52 -5.58
N LEU A 232 3.65 -22.59 -6.24
CA LEU A 232 3.52 -21.15 -6.01
C LEU A 232 2.49 -20.58 -6.99
N VAL A 233 1.52 -19.83 -6.50
CA VAL A 233 0.42 -19.29 -7.29
C VAL A 233 0.25 -17.80 -7.00
N GLY A 234 0.50 -16.98 -8.02
CA GLY A 234 0.53 -15.53 -7.98
C GLY A 234 1.86 -15.01 -8.52
N ARG A 235 1.80 -13.98 -9.37
CA ARG A 235 2.99 -13.45 -10.03
C ARG A 235 4.02 -12.97 -9.01
N SER A 236 3.67 -12.01 -8.17
CA SER A 236 4.56 -11.44 -7.15
C SER A 236 5.10 -12.47 -6.15
N MET A 237 4.36 -13.56 -5.88
CA MET A 237 4.84 -14.63 -5.00
C MET A 237 5.92 -15.49 -5.67
N ASN A 238 5.78 -15.78 -6.97
CA ASN A 238 6.82 -16.49 -7.73
C ASN A 238 8.08 -15.63 -7.79
N GLU A 239 7.97 -14.38 -8.19
CA GLU A 239 9.08 -13.43 -8.30
C GLU A 239 9.86 -13.28 -6.98
N ALA A 240 9.16 -13.02 -5.88
CA ALA A 240 9.81 -12.90 -4.58
C ALA A 240 10.47 -14.21 -4.10
N ALA A 241 9.85 -15.35 -4.38
CA ALA A 241 10.43 -16.65 -4.03
C ALA A 241 11.65 -16.99 -4.90
N GLU A 242 11.63 -16.70 -6.22
CA GLU A 242 12.75 -16.87 -7.13
C GLU A 242 13.94 -16.01 -6.69
N ILE A 243 13.74 -14.72 -6.43
CA ILE A 243 14.77 -13.84 -5.88
C ILE A 243 15.37 -14.42 -4.60
N ALA A 244 14.53 -14.87 -3.67
CA ALA A 244 14.98 -15.39 -2.39
C ALA A 244 15.78 -16.71 -2.53
N MET A 245 15.45 -17.53 -3.51
CA MET A 245 16.21 -18.75 -3.85
C MET A 245 17.56 -18.40 -4.49
N ASP A 246 17.58 -17.50 -5.47
CA ASP A 246 18.78 -17.08 -6.19
C ASP A 246 19.80 -16.42 -5.25
N LEU A 247 19.31 -15.65 -4.28
CA LEU A 247 20.15 -15.02 -3.25
C LEU A 247 20.47 -15.95 -2.05
N GLY A 248 20.02 -17.21 -2.08
CA GLY A 248 20.38 -18.23 -1.09
C GLY A 248 19.70 -18.07 0.28
N TYR A 249 18.55 -17.37 0.37
CA TYR A 249 17.78 -17.29 1.63
C TYR A 249 17.16 -18.62 2.04
N PHE A 250 16.88 -19.49 1.08
CA PHE A 250 16.51 -20.88 1.31
C PHE A 250 16.74 -21.75 0.08
N ASP A 251 17.04 -23.02 0.32
CA ASP A 251 17.19 -24.02 -0.73
C ASP A 251 15.92 -24.82 -0.90
N VAL A 252 15.56 -25.12 -2.14
CA VAL A 252 14.44 -25.97 -2.48
C VAL A 252 14.96 -27.32 -2.96
N PRO A 253 14.67 -28.43 -2.24
CA PRO A 253 15.06 -29.77 -2.70
C PRO A 253 14.48 -30.08 -4.07
N GLU A 254 15.24 -30.79 -4.88
CA GLU A 254 14.82 -31.23 -6.21
C GLU A 254 13.48 -31.97 -6.16
N GLY A 255 12.56 -31.60 -7.03
CA GLY A 255 11.26 -32.19 -7.13
C GLY A 255 10.27 -31.83 -6.01
N LEU A 256 10.58 -30.91 -5.08
CA LEU A 256 9.60 -30.37 -4.12
C LEU A 256 8.67 -29.37 -4.80
N LEU A 257 9.24 -28.41 -5.55
CA LEU A 257 8.47 -27.40 -6.26
C LEU A 257 7.92 -27.95 -7.57
N ILE A 258 6.64 -27.67 -7.84
CA ILE A 258 5.96 -28.01 -9.09
C ILE A 258 5.33 -26.78 -9.71
N HIS A 259 5.20 -26.77 -11.03
CA HIS A 259 4.47 -25.71 -11.71
C HIS A 259 2.97 -25.76 -11.37
N ALA A 260 2.31 -24.61 -11.26
CA ALA A 260 0.88 -24.51 -10.91
C ALA A 260 -0.03 -25.36 -11.83
N GLY A 261 0.32 -25.50 -13.12
CA GLY A 261 -0.39 -26.34 -14.08
C GLY A 261 -0.36 -27.85 -13.76
N GLN A 262 0.61 -28.29 -12.95
CA GLN A 262 0.81 -29.70 -12.57
C GLN A 262 0.06 -30.08 -11.27
N ILE A 263 -0.61 -29.14 -10.59
CA ILE A 263 -1.39 -29.42 -9.37
C ILE A 263 -2.36 -30.61 -9.57
N LYS A 264 -2.99 -30.67 -10.73
CA LYS A 264 -3.96 -31.72 -11.10
C LYS A 264 -3.33 -33.11 -11.33
N ASP A 265 -2.02 -33.19 -11.51
CA ASP A 265 -1.31 -34.42 -11.83
C ASP A 265 -0.93 -35.21 -10.56
N TYR A 266 -1.15 -34.61 -9.39
CA TYR A 266 -0.89 -35.23 -8.08
C TYR A 266 -2.18 -35.49 -7.31
N ALA A 267 -2.14 -36.49 -6.44
CA ALA A 267 -3.26 -36.74 -5.53
C ALA A 267 -3.46 -35.56 -4.58
N PRO A 268 -4.70 -35.18 -4.25
CA PRO A 268 -4.98 -33.98 -3.46
C PRO A 268 -4.17 -33.88 -2.16
N GLN A 269 -4.01 -34.95 -1.42
CA GLN A 269 -3.23 -35.00 -0.18
C GLN A 269 -1.72 -34.81 -0.36
N GLN A 270 -1.23 -34.83 -1.59
CA GLN A 270 0.17 -34.64 -1.92
C GLN A 270 0.51 -33.19 -2.32
N VAL A 271 -0.45 -32.27 -2.25
CA VAL A 271 -0.27 -30.91 -2.76
C VAL A 271 -0.43 -29.89 -1.64
N CYS A 272 0.53 -28.96 -1.58
CA CYS A 272 0.46 -27.71 -0.85
C CYS A 272 0.58 -26.56 -1.85
N VAL A 273 -0.34 -25.61 -1.83
CA VAL A 273 -0.37 -24.46 -2.73
C VAL A 273 -0.11 -23.21 -1.90
N MET A 274 1.00 -22.54 -2.14
CA MET A 274 1.23 -21.19 -1.65
C MET A 274 0.57 -20.20 -2.61
N ILE A 275 -0.32 -19.36 -2.12
CA ILE A 275 -1.15 -18.50 -2.98
C ILE A 275 -1.19 -17.07 -2.46
N SER A 276 -1.03 -16.10 -3.37
CA SER A 276 -1.13 -14.68 -3.04
C SER A 276 -2.59 -14.20 -2.95
N GLY A 277 -2.82 -13.02 -2.34
CA GLY A 277 -4.14 -12.39 -2.29
C GLY A 277 -4.84 -12.50 -0.94
N THR A 278 -4.10 -12.31 0.13
CA THR A 278 -4.60 -12.39 1.52
C THR A 278 -5.55 -11.25 1.89
N GLN A 279 -5.51 -10.14 1.15
CA GLN A 279 -6.26 -8.92 1.49
C GLN A 279 -7.59 -8.80 0.75
N GLY A 280 -8.01 -9.86 0.06
CA GLY A 280 -9.33 -9.91 -0.60
C GLY A 280 -9.43 -9.04 -1.85
N GLU A 281 -8.30 -8.64 -2.45
CA GLU A 281 -8.27 -7.91 -3.71
C GLU A 281 -8.97 -8.74 -4.80
N PRO A 282 -9.91 -8.17 -5.57
CA PRO A 282 -10.76 -8.94 -6.49
C PRO A 282 -9.99 -9.72 -7.55
N MET A 283 -8.85 -9.19 -8.02
CA MET A 283 -8.03 -9.80 -9.07
C MET A 283 -6.92 -10.71 -8.53
N SER A 284 -6.77 -10.82 -7.21
CA SER A 284 -5.76 -11.67 -6.59
C SER A 284 -5.99 -13.15 -6.86
N ALA A 285 -4.94 -13.96 -6.72
CA ALA A 285 -5.02 -15.38 -7.01
C ALA A 285 -6.01 -16.11 -6.09
N LEU A 286 -5.99 -15.84 -4.79
CA LEU A 286 -6.92 -16.47 -3.83
C LEU A 286 -8.37 -16.03 -4.05
N SER A 287 -8.62 -14.72 -4.26
CA SER A 287 -9.98 -14.23 -4.53
C SER A 287 -10.58 -14.86 -5.79
N ARG A 288 -9.77 -15.03 -6.84
CA ARG A 288 -10.19 -15.71 -8.06
C ARG A 288 -10.42 -17.21 -7.83
N ALA A 289 -9.57 -17.86 -7.03
CA ALA A 289 -9.74 -19.28 -6.67
C ALA A 289 -11.02 -19.50 -5.84
N ALA A 290 -11.34 -18.57 -4.92
CA ALA A 290 -12.53 -18.64 -4.08
C ALA A 290 -13.86 -18.55 -4.85
N VAL A 291 -13.84 -18.00 -6.08
CA VAL A 291 -15.03 -17.93 -6.98
C VAL A 291 -14.90 -18.85 -8.19
N ASP A 292 -14.03 -19.87 -8.13
CA ASP A 292 -13.75 -20.84 -9.21
C ASP A 292 -13.35 -20.21 -10.56
N ASN A 293 -12.65 -19.08 -10.48
CA ASN A 293 -12.18 -18.29 -11.65
C ASN A 293 -10.65 -18.23 -11.76
N HIS A 294 -9.93 -19.20 -11.19
CA HIS A 294 -8.49 -19.30 -11.35
C HIS A 294 -8.10 -20.50 -12.24
N LYS A 295 -7.22 -20.27 -13.20
CA LYS A 295 -6.86 -21.25 -14.24
C LYS A 295 -6.30 -22.57 -13.68
N HIS A 296 -5.51 -22.51 -12.61
CA HIS A 296 -4.76 -23.66 -12.08
C HIS A 296 -5.08 -23.98 -10.62
N ALA A 297 -5.41 -22.99 -9.79
CA ALA A 297 -5.74 -23.17 -8.39
C ALA A 297 -7.26 -23.25 -8.22
N ARG A 298 -7.78 -24.48 -8.15
CA ARG A 298 -9.19 -24.75 -7.90
C ARG A 298 -9.37 -25.31 -6.50
N ILE A 299 -10.19 -24.63 -5.69
CA ILE A 299 -10.50 -25.06 -4.32
C ILE A 299 -11.76 -25.93 -4.36
N GLU A 300 -11.70 -27.09 -3.76
CA GLU A 300 -12.78 -28.08 -3.72
C GLU A 300 -13.18 -28.39 -2.28
N LYS A 301 -14.35 -29.01 -2.13
CA LYS A 301 -14.85 -29.48 -0.83
C LYS A 301 -13.79 -30.31 -0.08
N GLY A 302 -13.57 -29.95 1.18
CA GLY A 302 -12.62 -30.61 2.07
C GLY A 302 -11.16 -30.24 1.85
N ASP A 303 -10.83 -29.32 0.92
CA ASP A 303 -9.51 -28.71 0.88
C ASP A 303 -9.35 -27.78 2.09
N THR A 304 -8.14 -27.67 2.64
CA THR A 304 -7.85 -26.76 3.74
C THR A 304 -7.26 -25.45 3.19
N VAL A 305 -7.81 -24.32 3.60
CA VAL A 305 -7.35 -22.99 3.19
C VAL A 305 -6.93 -22.19 4.42
N VAL A 306 -5.66 -21.80 4.47
CA VAL A 306 -5.07 -21.05 5.57
C VAL A 306 -4.78 -19.61 5.14
N LEU A 307 -5.38 -18.63 5.82
CA LEU A 307 -5.04 -17.23 5.67
C LEU A 307 -4.00 -16.85 6.74
N SER A 308 -2.75 -16.87 6.35
CA SER A 308 -1.59 -16.63 7.21
C SER A 308 -1.14 -15.17 7.11
N SER A 309 -2.07 -14.25 7.36
CA SER A 309 -1.84 -12.81 7.33
C SER A 309 -2.77 -12.10 8.29
N ARG A 310 -2.39 -10.88 8.67
CA ARG A 310 -3.29 -9.95 9.38
C ARG A 310 -4.19 -9.25 8.37
N ILE A 311 -5.40 -8.93 8.78
CA ILE A 311 -6.30 -8.04 8.04
C ILE A 311 -5.74 -6.62 8.12
N ILE A 312 -5.46 -6.01 6.98
CA ILE A 312 -5.10 -4.59 6.89
C ILE A 312 -6.40 -3.77 7.06
N PRO A 313 -6.43 -2.74 7.94
CA PRO A 313 -7.59 -1.88 8.11
C PRO A 313 -8.08 -1.32 6.76
N GLY A 314 -9.39 -1.41 6.52
CA GLY A 314 -10.03 -1.03 5.25
C GLY A 314 -10.32 -2.20 4.31
N ASN A 315 -9.65 -3.35 4.44
CA ASN A 315 -9.84 -4.53 3.59
C ASN A 315 -10.83 -5.55 4.17
N GLU A 316 -11.39 -5.31 5.36
CA GLU A 316 -12.22 -6.26 6.11
C GLU A 316 -13.35 -6.83 5.25
N LYS A 317 -14.08 -5.95 4.52
CA LYS A 317 -15.21 -6.37 3.68
C LYS A 317 -14.79 -7.31 2.54
N GLY A 318 -13.66 -7.04 1.91
CA GLY A 318 -13.10 -7.87 0.85
C GLY A 318 -12.69 -9.24 1.35
N ILE A 319 -11.96 -9.27 2.47
CA ILE A 319 -11.46 -10.48 3.10
C ILE A 319 -12.60 -11.37 3.59
N TYR A 320 -13.56 -10.83 4.35
CA TYR A 320 -14.68 -11.63 4.84
C TYR A 320 -15.58 -12.14 3.71
N ARG A 321 -15.76 -11.37 2.63
CA ARG A 321 -16.45 -11.87 1.44
C ARG A 321 -15.71 -13.04 0.80
N MET A 322 -14.41 -12.97 0.68
CA MET A 322 -13.58 -14.06 0.17
C MET A 322 -13.68 -15.29 1.09
N ILE A 323 -13.59 -15.13 2.39
CA ILE A 323 -13.78 -16.21 3.38
C ILE A 323 -15.16 -16.85 3.23
N ASP A 324 -16.23 -16.07 3.08
CA ASP A 324 -17.59 -16.59 2.85
C ASP A 324 -17.67 -17.43 1.57
N HIS A 325 -16.97 -17.04 0.50
CA HIS A 325 -16.90 -17.85 -0.71
C HIS A 325 -16.19 -19.19 -0.48
N LEU A 326 -15.09 -19.19 0.29
CA LEU A 326 -14.37 -20.41 0.66
C LEU A 326 -15.25 -21.38 1.47
N PHE A 327 -16.01 -20.88 2.43
CA PHE A 327 -16.98 -21.69 3.18
C PHE A 327 -18.10 -22.24 2.30
N ARG A 328 -18.57 -21.49 1.28
CA ARG A 328 -19.56 -22.02 0.30
C ARG A 328 -19.01 -23.15 -0.56
N LEU A 329 -17.69 -23.18 -0.78
CA LEU A 329 -17.02 -24.31 -1.44
C LEU A 329 -16.84 -25.51 -0.50
N GLU A 330 -17.31 -25.44 0.75
CA GLU A 330 -17.13 -26.44 1.81
C GLU A 330 -15.65 -26.75 2.08
N ALA A 331 -14.78 -25.74 1.97
CA ALA A 331 -13.38 -25.80 2.39
C ALA A 331 -13.26 -25.67 3.91
N ASP A 332 -12.22 -26.28 4.50
CA ASP A 332 -11.80 -26.06 5.90
C ASP A 332 -10.96 -24.77 5.95
N VAL A 333 -11.56 -23.68 6.43
CA VAL A 333 -10.93 -22.35 6.40
C VAL A 333 -10.35 -21.98 7.76
N ILE A 334 -9.05 -21.71 7.79
CA ILE A 334 -8.29 -21.35 8.99
C ILE A 334 -7.73 -19.94 8.80
N TYR A 335 -8.05 -19.03 9.71
CA TYR A 335 -7.55 -17.66 9.72
C TYR A 335 -7.22 -17.23 11.15
N ASP A 336 -6.63 -16.04 11.33
CA ASP A 336 -6.24 -15.55 12.65
C ASP A 336 -7.48 -15.30 13.53
N ASP A 337 -7.67 -16.16 14.50
CA ASP A 337 -8.75 -16.14 15.50
C ASP A 337 -8.20 -15.85 16.91
N GLY A 338 -6.93 -15.48 17.02
CA GLY A 338 -6.24 -15.27 18.29
C GLY A 338 -5.83 -16.57 18.99
N SER A 339 -5.89 -17.73 18.32
CA SER A 339 -5.46 -19.02 18.88
C SER A 339 -3.95 -19.08 19.12
N ASN A 340 -3.55 -19.99 19.99
CA ASN A 340 -2.12 -20.30 20.26
C ASN A 340 -1.90 -21.80 20.06
N PRO A 341 -0.95 -22.21 19.21
CA PRO A 341 -0.05 -21.43 18.40
C PRO A 341 -0.77 -20.64 17.28
N PRO A 342 -0.25 -19.45 16.88
CA PRO A 342 -0.89 -18.59 15.91
C PRO A 342 -0.63 -19.04 14.47
N VAL A 343 -1.55 -18.72 13.55
CA VAL A 343 -1.33 -18.94 12.11
C VAL A 343 -0.51 -17.81 11.47
N HIS A 344 -0.43 -16.68 12.14
CA HIS A 344 0.28 -15.48 11.69
C HIS A 344 0.88 -14.73 12.88
N VAL A 345 2.04 -14.12 12.67
CA VAL A 345 2.64 -13.16 13.59
C VAL A 345 2.98 -11.88 12.86
N SER A 346 2.89 -10.74 13.56
CA SER A 346 3.21 -9.43 12.99
C SER A 346 4.71 -9.29 12.72
N GLY A 347 5.07 -8.46 11.74
CA GLY A 347 6.43 -8.01 11.51
C GLY A 347 6.84 -6.81 12.39
N HIS A 348 5.87 -6.14 13.05
CA HIS A 348 6.11 -4.91 13.80
C HIS A 348 6.18 -5.16 15.31
N ALA A 349 7.00 -4.35 15.96
CA ALA A 349 7.27 -4.38 17.40
C ALA A 349 6.04 -3.99 18.22
N SER A 350 5.71 -4.80 19.24
CA SER A 350 4.75 -4.46 20.29
C SER A 350 5.38 -3.52 21.35
N GLN A 351 4.60 -3.09 22.33
CA GLN A 351 5.00 -2.02 23.26
C GLN A 351 6.33 -2.28 23.99
N GLU A 352 6.58 -3.51 24.44
CA GLU A 352 7.81 -3.79 25.23
C GLU A 352 9.07 -3.76 24.36
N GLU A 353 8.96 -4.15 23.08
CA GLU A 353 10.07 -4.04 22.12
C GLU A 353 10.32 -2.58 21.75
N GLN A 354 9.26 -1.79 21.57
CA GLN A 354 9.37 -0.35 21.31
C GLN A 354 10.06 0.36 22.48
N LYS A 355 9.66 0.07 23.73
CA LYS A 355 10.30 0.59 24.93
C LYS A 355 11.76 0.14 25.06
N LEU A 356 12.06 -1.11 24.68
CA LEU A 356 13.41 -1.63 24.69
C LEU A 356 14.34 -0.78 23.81
N ILE A 357 13.95 -0.50 22.58
CA ILE A 357 14.76 0.31 21.67
C ILE A 357 14.90 1.75 22.21
N MET A 358 13.83 2.39 22.68
CA MET A 358 13.90 3.72 23.30
C MET A 358 14.88 3.75 24.46
N ASN A 359 14.87 2.71 25.32
CA ASN A 359 15.74 2.64 26.47
C ASN A 359 17.21 2.35 26.11
N LEU A 360 17.46 1.57 25.08
CA LEU A 360 18.82 1.33 24.58
C LEU A 360 19.41 2.59 23.95
N VAL A 361 18.63 3.27 23.10
CA VAL A 361 19.08 4.42 22.30
C VAL A 361 19.18 5.71 23.10
N LYS A 362 18.28 5.96 24.05
CA LYS A 362 18.21 7.17 24.89
C LYS A 362 18.27 8.46 24.09
N PRO A 363 17.34 8.68 23.13
CA PRO A 363 17.41 9.81 22.22
C PRO A 363 17.13 11.15 22.92
N LYS A 364 17.76 12.24 22.45
CA LYS A 364 17.41 13.60 22.87
C LYS A 364 15.99 13.97 22.42
N PHE A 365 15.62 13.57 21.20
CA PHE A 365 14.28 13.75 20.63
C PHE A 365 13.71 12.41 20.16
N PHE A 366 12.47 12.17 20.51
CA PHE A 366 11.73 10.99 20.05
C PHE A 366 10.59 11.41 19.12
N ILE A 367 10.47 10.72 17.97
CA ILE A 367 9.49 11.01 16.94
C ILE A 367 8.84 9.68 16.53
N PRO A 368 7.58 9.43 16.89
CA PRO A 368 6.85 8.29 16.39
C PRO A 368 6.58 8.47 14.89
N ILE A 369 6.82 7.44 14.11
CA ILE A 369 6.59 7.38 12.67
C ILE A 369 5.86 6.12 12.28
N HIS A 370 5.49 5.97 10.99
CA HIS A 370 4.95 4.76 10.40
C HIS A 370 3.74 4.21 11.17
N GLY A 371 2.62 4.91 11.10
CA GLY A 371 1.38 4.52 11.74
C GLY A 371 0.28 5.56 11.58
N GLU A 372 -0.94 5.17 11.91
CA GLU A 372 -2.05 6.10 11.99
C GLU A 372 -1.90 7.01 13.21
N TYR A 373 -2.52 8.20 13.19
CA TYR A 373 -2.39 9.20 14.26
C TYR A 373 -2.63 8.64 15.67
N ARG A 374 -3.58 7.70 15.84
CA ARG A 374 -3.82 7.06 17.13
C ARG A 374 -2.61 6.25 17.63
N GLN A 375 -1.93 5.54 16.71
CA GLN A 375 -0.74 4.74 17.01
C GLN A 375 0.46 5.64 17.35
N LEU A 376 0.68 6.69 16.54
CA LEU A 376 1.67 7.72 16.84
C LEU A 376 1.44 8.33 18.23
N ARG A 377 0.19 8.64 18.56
CA ARG A 377 -0.19 9.24 19.85
C ARG A 377 0.08 8.30 21.02
N ILE A 378 -0.32 7.05 20.92
CA ILE A 378 -0.09 6.04 21.97
C ILE A 378 1.40 5.83 22.20
N GLN A 379 2.19 5.71 21.13
CA GLN A 379 3.63 5.57 21.25
C GLN A 379 4.28 6.82 21.87
N ALA A 380 3.83 8.00 21.49
CA ALA A 380 4.30 9.25 22.09
C ALA A 380 4.00 9.34 23.60
N ASP A 381 2.80 8.92 24.04
CA ASP A 381 2.42 8.93 25.43
C ASP A 381 3.22 7.86 26.22
N MET A 382 3.47 6.70 25.62
CA MET A 382 4.36 5.68 26.16
C MET A 382 5.80 6.23 26.32
N ALA A 383 6.35 6.89 25.32
CA ALA A 383 7.69 7.48 25.40
C ALA A 383 7.78 8.57 26.48
N ARG A 384 6.76 9.42 26.64
CA ARG A 384 6.69 10.42 27.74
C ARG A 384 6.70 9.79 29.13
N SER A 385 6.16 8.58 29.28
CA SER A 385 6.17 7.85 30.55
C SER A 385 7.54 7.26 30.91
N MET A 386 8.47 7.18 29.94
CA MET A 386 9.80 6.59 30.14
C MET A 386 10.81 7.63 30.65
N HIS A 387 10.59 8.13 31.86
CA HIS A 387 11.45 9.13 32.48
C HIS A 387 12.93 8.70 32.52
N GLY A 388 13.82 9.55 32.02
CA GLY A 388 15.26 9.32 32.00
C GLY A 388 15.80 8.48 30.83
N SER A 389 14.92 7.89 30.00
CA SER A 389 15.32 7.16 28.81
C SER A 389 15.04 7.92 27.51
N VAL A 390 14.03 8.77 27.50
CA VAL A 390 13.62 9.59 26.35
C VAL A 390 13.62 11.06 26.75
N GLY A 391 14.19 11.89 25.90
CA GLY A 391 14.15 13.34 26.09
C GLY A 391 12.80 13.95 25.65
N GLN A 392 12.80 14.91 24.75
CA GLN A 392 11.57 15.54 24.27
C GLN A 392 10.87 14.66 23.24
N VAL A 393 9.55 14.51 23.37
CA VAL A 393 8.69 13.76 22.40
C VAL A 393 7.99 14.74 21.47
N LEU A 394 8.21 14.57 20.16
CA LEU A 394 7.70 15.43 19.11
C LEU A 394 6.73 14.66 18.22
N MET A 395 5.49 15.13 18.13
CA MET A 395 4.48 14.60 17.22
C MET A 395 4.57 15.29 15.87
N MET A 396 4.66 14.50 14.81
CA MET A 396 4.78 14.98 13.43
C MET A 396 3.70 14.32 12.55
N GLU A 397 3.19 15.07 11.60
CA GLU A 397 2.32 14.60 10.53
C GLU A 397 2.95 14.91 9.17
N SER A 398 2.45 14.31 8.12
CA SER A 398 2.91 14.60 6.75
C SER A 398 2.86 16.10 6.47
N GLY A 399 3.93 16.62 5.89
CA GLY A 399 4.12 18.04 5.63
C GLY A 399 4.77 18.84 6.77
N ASP A 400 4.77 18.34 7.99
CA ASP A 400 5.48 19.01 9.08
C ASP A 400 6.99 19.03 8.81
N VAL A 401 7.61 20.17 9.06
CA VAL A 401 9.06 20.36 8.99
C VAL A 401 9.60 20.58 10.39
N LEU A 402 10.59 19.78 10.77
CA LEU A 402 11.28 19.88 12.06
C LEU A 402 12.74 20.26 11.82
N GLU A 403 13.15 21.38 12.39
CA GLU A 403 14.54 21.83 12.35
C GLU A 403 15.22 21.58 13.69
N PHE A 404 16.44 21.07 13.64
CA PHE A 404 17.32 20.90 14.78
C PHE A 404 18.51 21.85 14.68
N ASP A 405 18.83 22.50 15.79
CA ASP A 405 20.03 23.32 15.96
C ASP A 405 20.66 23.08 17.34
N GLU A 406 21.68 23.83 17.66
CA GLU A 406 22.38 23.74 18.97
C GLU A 406 21.44 24.05 20.16
N LEU A 407 20.38 24.84 19.93
CA LEU A 407 19.43 25.25 20.97
C LEU A 407 18.32 24.22 21.19
N GLY A 408 18.03 23.39 20.20
CA GLY A 408 17.00 22.36 20.32
C GLY A 408 16.29 22.01 19.02
N ALA A 409 14.99 21.76 19.12
CA ALA A 409 14.12 21.43 18.00
C ALA A 409 12.98 22.44 17.87
N ARG A 410 12.67 22.85 16.65
CA ARG A 410 11.53 23.73 16.36
C ARG A 410 10.77 23.27 15.12
N LYS A 411 9.45 23.38 15.16
CA LYS A 411 8.62 23.22 13.96
C LYS A 411 8.71 24.47 13.11
N LEU A 412 8.92 24.27 11.81
CA LEU A 412 8.85 25.31 10.78
C LEU A 412 7.48 25.25 10.09
N ASP A 413 7.28 26.14 9.11
CA ASP A 413 6.10 26.12 8.26
C ASP A 413 6.01 24.80 7.50
N LYS A 414 4.78 24.30 7.34
CA LYS A 414 4.52 23.07 6.60
C LYS A 414 4.89 23.22 5.13
N ILE A 415 5.44 22.17 4.56
CA ILE A 415 5.59 22.04 3.12
C ILE A 415 4.31 21.47 2.51
N THR A 416 4.09 21.78 1.23
CA THR A 416 3.03 21.15 0.46
C THR A 416 3.31 19.66 0.35
N VAL A 417 2.34 18.86 0.74
CA VAL A 417 2.32 17.41 0.61
C VAL A 417 0.94 16.99 0.15
N GLY A 418 0.86 15.84 -0.48
CA GLY A 418 -0.38 15.32 -1.00
C GLY A 418 -0.22 13.88 -1.47
N ARG A 419 -1.27 13.43 -2.10
CA ARG A 419 -1.33 12.12 -2.76
C ARG A 419 -1.59 12.32 -4.24
N ILE A 420 -0.88 11.57 -5.06
CA ILE A 420 -1.09 11.50 -6.50
C ILE A 420 -1.74 10.15 -6.78
N CYS A 421 -2.95 10.18 -7.33
CA CYS A 421 -3.71 8.98 -7.69
C CYS A 421 -3.30 8.54 -9.09
N ILE A 422 -3.03 7.25 -9.27
CA ILE A 422 -2.58 6.66 -10.53
C ILE A 422 -3.56 5.57 -10.96
N ASP A 423 -3.93 5.61 -12.24
CA ASP A 423 -4.69 4.57 -12.94
C ASP A 423 -3.69 3.79 -13.80
N SER A 424 -3.44 2.53 -13.47
CA SER A 424 -2.40 1.70 -14.11
C SER A 424 -2.77 1.24 -15.53
N GLY A 425 -3.93 1.61 -16.03
CA GLY A 425 -4.33 1.36 -17.42
C GLY A 425 -3.45 2.07 -18.46
N SER A 426 -2.78 3.16 -18.08
CA SER A 426 -1.69 3.78 -18.85
C SER A 426 -0.53 4.17 -17.91
N ARG A 427 0.70 4.04 -18.39
CA ARG A 427 1.95 4.20 -17.60
C ARG A 427 2.15 5.58 -16.95
N THR A 428 1.27 6.56 -17.20
CA THR A 428 1.47 7.97 -16.84
C THR A 428 0.21 8.71 -16.41
N ASP A 429 -0.95 8.04 -16.28
CA ASP A 429 -2.19 8.79 -16.04
C ASP A 429 -2.38 9.07 -14.56
N VAL A 430 -1.87 10.23 -14.16
CA VAL A 430 -2.27 10.90 -12.93
C VAL A 430 -3.77 11.19 -13.04
N VAL A 431 -4.55 10.64 -12.13
CA VAL A 431 -6.00 10.88 -12.07
C VAL A 431 -6.24 12.19 -11.34
N GLU A 432 -6.68 13.21 -12.07
CA GLU A 432 -7.04 14.50 -11.49
C GLU A 432 -8.24 14.40 -10.53
N ASP A 433 -8.28 15.25 -9.53
CA ASP A 433 -9.39 15.32 -8.55
C ASP A 433 -10.76 15.47 -9.21
N LEU A 434 -10.81 16.14 -10.36
CA LEU A 434 -12.04 16.30 -11.13
C LEU A 434 -12.55 14.95 -11.65
N VAL A 435 -11.65 14.10 -12.16
CA VAL A 435 -12.00 12.76 -12.66
C VAL A 435 -12.50 11.87 -11.52
N ILE A 436 -11.86 11.91 -10.35
CA ILE A 436 -12.29 11.16 -9.16
C ILE A 436 -13.70 11.62 -8.74
N LYS A 437 -13.94 12.93 -8.73
CA LYS A 437 -15.23 13.51 -8.41
C LYS A 437 -16.32 13.10 -9.40
N ASP A 438 -16.00 13.10 -10.69
CA ASP A 438 -16.94 12.67 -11.73
C ASP A 438 -17.23 11.17 -11.63
N ARG A 439 -16.22 10.33 -11.42
CA ARG A 439 -16.39 8.89 -11.17
C ARG A 439 -17.29 8.62 -9.95
N ARG A 440 -17.13 9.40 -8.87
CA ARG A 440 -17.99 9.31 -7.68
C ARG A 440 -19.44 9.68 -8.00
N HIS A 441 -19.68 10.81 -8.69
CA HIS A 441 -21.02 11.22 -9.10
C HIS A 441 -21.66 10.17 -10.01
N LEU A 442 -20.91 9.62 -10.97
CA LEU A 442 -21.39 8.56 -11.84
C LEU A 442 -21.79 7.29 -11.08
N SER A 443 -21.03 6.91 -10.05
CA SER A 443 -21.29 5.70 -9.26
C SER A 443 -22.46 5.86 -8.29
N GLU A 444 -22.64 7.03 -7.68
CA GLU A 444 -23.66 7.30 -6.66
C GLU A 444 -24.99 7.76 -7.27
N ASP A 445 -24.93 8.67 -8.24
CA ASP A 445 -26.08 9.41 -8.75
C ASP A 445 -26.30 9.23 -10.26
N GLY A 446 -25.37 8.57 -10.99
CA GLY A 446 -25.48 8.36 -12.41
C GLY A 446 -25.30 9.62 -13.25
N PHE A 447 -25.84 9.62 -14.47
CA PHE A 447 -25.78 10.78 -15.36
C PHE A 447 -27.12 11.06 -16.07
N VAL A 448 -27.26 12.33 -16.47
CA VAL A 448 -28.37 12.84 -17.30
C VAL A 448 -27.80 13.58 -18.50
N LEU A 449 -28.15 13.12 -19.69
CA LEU A 449 -27.65 13.61 -20.96
C LEU A 449 -28.83 14.21 -21.77
N PRO A 450 -29.08 15.53 -21.70
CA PRO A 450 -30.02 16.20 -22.60
C PRO A 450 -29.35 16.42 -23.95
N ILE A 451 -29.95 15.89 -25.00
CA ILE A 451 -29.52 16.01 -26.41
C ILE A 451 -30.44 16.98 -27.12
N ILE A 452 -29.88 18.03 -27.71
CA ILE A 452 -30.59 19.12 -28.33
C ILE A 452 -30.08 19.28 -29.77
N ALA A 453 -30.98 19.26 -30.75
CA ALA A 453 -30.67 19.54 -32.16
C ALA A 453 -30.96 21.02 -32.49
N ILE A 454 -29.94 21.75 -32.94
CA ILE A 454 -30.04 23.17 -33.28
C ILE A 454 -29.63 23.36 -34.75
N ASN A 455 -30.49 24.06 -35.50
CA ASN A 455 -30.17 24.47 -36.87
C ASN A 455 -29.10 25.58 -36.86
N LYS A 456 -27.96 25.30 -37.47
CA LYS A 456 -26.81 26.20 -37.47
C LYS A 456 -27.09 27.55 -38.16
N LEU A 457 -27.92 27.53 -39.19
CA LEU A 457 -28.20 28.74 -39.99
C LEU A 457 -29.29 29.62 -39.37
N LYS A 458 -30.27 28.99 -38.70
CA LYS A 458 -31.46 29.69 -38.19
C LYS A 458 -31.40 29.93 -36.67
N GLY A 459 -30.50 29.24 -35.95
CA GLY A 459 -30.45 29.26 -34.49
C GLY A 459 -31.71 28.68 -33.83
N THR A 460 -32.50 27.89 -34.55
CA THR A 460 -33.76 27.30 -34.08
C THR A 460 -33.56 25.87 -33.61
N VAL A 461 -34.32 25.47 -32.58
CA VAL A 461 -34.36 24.08 -32.10
C VAL A 461 -35.22 23.27 -33.09
N GLU A 462 -34.65 22.26 -33.72
CA GLU A 462 -35.30 21.48 -34.78
C GLU A 462 -36.11 20.28 -34.29
N SER A 463 -35.85 19.82 -33.03
CA SER A 463 -36.57 18.69 -32.45
C SER A 463 -36.77 18.83 -30.95
N ILE A 464 -37.73 18.07 -30.43
CA ILE A 464 -37.94 17.97 -28.98
C ILE A 464 -36.65 17.39 -28.35
N PRO A 465 -36.10 18.02 -27.30
CA PRO A 465 -34.89 17.51 -26.63
C PRO A 465 -35.06 16.06 -26.16
N GLU A 466 -34.07 15.22 -26.44
CA GLU A 466 -34.02 13.87 -25.93
C GLU A 466 -33.28 13.86 -24.57
N ILE A 467 -33.77 13.09 -23.58
CA ILE A 467 -33.15 12.96 -22.28
C ILE A 467 -32.76 11.50 -22.09
N VAL A 468 -31.46 11.25 -22.04
CA VAL A 468 -30.90 9.93 -21.73
C VAL A 468 -30.41 9.92 -20.29
N MET A 469 -30.75 8.88 -19.53
CA MET A 469 -30.36 8.71 -18.14
C MET A 469 -29.79 7.30 -17.89
N ARG A 470 -28.79 7.18 -17.03
CA ARG A 470 -28.25 5.90 -16.57
C ARG A 470 -27.74 6.02 -15.15
N GLY A 471 -27.83 4.91 -14.40
CA GLY A 471 -27.34 4.85 -13.02
C GLY A 471 -28.12 5.71 -12.02
N PHE A 472 -29.34 6.11 -12.37
CA PHE A 472 -30.15 7.06 -11.62
C PHE A 472 -31.59 6.55 -11.46
N ALA A 473 -32.06 6.47 -10.21
CA ALA A 473 -33.40 6.04 -9.89
C ALA A 473 -34.32 7.27 -9.72
N ALA A 474 -35.18 7.53 -10.69
CA ALA A 474 -36.11 8.68 -10.71
C ALA A 474 -37.56 8.23 -10.61
N GLY A 475 -37.99 7.59 -9.57
CA GLY A 475 -39.41 7.25 -9.35
C GLY A 475 -40.11 6.69 -10.62
N SER A 476 -41.11 7.43 -11.16
CA SER A 476 -41.70 7.14 -12.48
C SER A 476 -40.79 7.72 -13.57
N GLU A 477 -40.06 6.88 -14.28
CA GLU A 477 -39.09 7.25 -15.34
C GLU A 477 -39.72 8.14 -16.38
N ASP A 478 -40.92 7.80 -16.87
CA ASP A 478 -41.65 8.57 -17.88
C ASP A 478 -42.09 9.96 -17.39
N GLY A 479 -42.47 10.10 -16.14
CA GLY A 479 -42.88 11.37 -15.55
C GLY A 479 -41.71 12.33 -15.40
N PHE A 480 -40.58 11.80 -14.92
CA PHE A 480 -39.34 12.55 -14.73
C PHE A 480 -38.75 13.02 -16.06
N VAL A 481 -38.66 12.13 -17.06
CA VAL A 481 -38.14 12.46 -18.40
C VAL A 481 -39.01 13.54 -19.07
N ARG A 482 -40.34 13.47 -18.95
CA ARG A 482 -41.24 14.50 -19.47
C ARG A 482 -40.98 15.87 -18.86
N GLU A 483 -40.82 15.93 -17.54
CA GLU A 483 -40.57 17.20 -16.84
C GLU A 483 -39.16 17.74 -17.15
N ALA A 484 -38.13 16.88 -17.16
CA ALA A 484 -36.78 17.27 -17.56
C ALA A 484 -36.77 17.85 -18.98
N ARG A 485 -37.48 17.21 -19.90
CA ARG A 485 -37.64 17.66 -21.29
C ARG A 485 -38.32 19.02 -21.36
N ARG A 486 -39.40 19.22 -20.56
CA ARG A 486 -40.13 20.50 -20.48
C ARG A 486 -39.20 21.63 -19.96
N ILE A 487 -38.35 21.34 -18.98
CA ILE A 487 -37.38 22.31 -18.42
C ILE A 487 -36.36 22.70 -19.47
N VAL A 488 -35.78 21.73 -20.20
CA VAL A 488 -34.80 22.00 -21.25
C VAL A 488 -35.42 22.87 -22.32
N SER A 489 -36.66 22.55 -22.79
CA SER A 489 -37.38 23.35 -23.78
C SER A 489 -37.65 24.77 -23.27
N ALA A 490 -38.13 24.92 -22.02
CA ALA A 490 -38.38 26.23 -21.42
C ALA A 490 -37.09 27.08 -21.29
N THR A 491 -35.94 26.46 -20.94
CA THR A 491 -34.64 27.14 -20.90
C THR A 491 -34.25 27.65 -22.27
N LEU A 492 -34.44 26.82 -23.31
CA LEU A 492 -34.15 27.19 -24.67
C LEU A 492 -35.08 28.32 -25.18
N ASP A 493 -36.38 28.23 -24.90
CA ASP A 493 -37.36 29.26 -25.33
C ASP A 493 -37.12 30.61 -24.63
N GLY A 494 -36.72 30.57 -23.35
CA GLY A 494 -36.42 31.76 -22.56
C GLY A 494 -35.01 32.38 -22.83
N SER A 495 -34.21 31.76 -23.69
CA SER A 495 -32.87 32.27 -24.01
C SER A 495 -32.89 33.15 -25.26
N THR A 496 -32.08 34.23 -25.26
CA THR A 496 -31.95 35.15 -26.40
C THR A 496 -31.25 34.48 -27.59
N ALA A 497 -31.35 35.10 -28.78
CA ALA A 497 -30.66 34.59 -29.98
C ALA A 497 -29.13 34.56 -29.80
N GLU A 498 -28.57 35.55 -29.10
CA GLU A 498 -27.14 35.61 -28.78
C GLU A 498 -26.70 34.49 -27.85
N GLU A 499 -27.51 34.21 -26.81
CA GLU A 499 -27.24 33.11 -25.88
C GLU A 499 -27.34 31.73 -26.52
N LYS A 500 -28.26 31.54 -27.47
CA LYS A 500 -28.41 30.31 -28.27
C LYS A 500 -27.27 30.11 -29.25
N ALA A 501 -26.63 31.19 -29.69
CA ALA A 501 -25.44 31.14 -30.54
C ALA A 501 -24.16 30.76 -29.74
N ASP A 502 -24.14 31.03 -28.42
CA ASP A 502 -23.06 30.60 -27.53
C ASP A 502 -23.44 29.28 -26.85
N TYR A 503 -22.93 28.20 -27.40
CA TYR A 503 -23.21 26.85 -26.88
C TYR A 503 -22.67 26.62 -25.48
N GLY A 504 -21.65 27.33 -25.05
CA GLY A 504 -21.14 27.30 -23.68
C GLY A 504 -22.18 27.83 -22.71
N VAL A 505 -22.71 29.01 -22.98
CA VAL A 505 -23.74 29.67 -22.16
C VAL A 505 -25.00 28.83 -22.06
N ILE A 506 -25.49 28.34 -23.20
CA ILE A 506 -26.76 27.58 -23.22
C ILE A 506 -26.62 26.22 -22.50
N LYS A 507 -25.48 25.53 -22.62
CA LYS A 507 -25.21 24.30 -21.90
C LYS A 507 -25.19 24.54 -20.38
N GLU A 508 -24.59 25.63 -19.90
CA GLU A 508 -24.56 25.96 -18.47
C GLU A 508 -25.97 26.32 -17.95
N LYS A 509 -26.79 27.06 -18.70
CA LYS A 509 -28.17 27.34 -18.31
C LYS A 509 -28.98 26.06 -18.14
N ILE A 510 -28.92 25.17 -19.13
CA ILE A 510 -29.62 23.87 -19.13
C ILE A 510 -29.13 23.03 -17.92
N ARG A 511 -27.83 22.97 -17.69
CA ARG A 511 -27.24 22.27 -16.54
C ARG A 511 -27.76 22.82 -15.23
N ALA A 512 -27.79 24.13 -15.08
CA ALA A 512 -28.25 24.78 -13.84
C ALA A 512 -29.74 24.54 -13.56
N ASP A 513 -30.58 24.63 -14.60
CA ASP A 513 -32.02 24.44 -14.45
C ASP A 513 -32.39 22.97 -14.17
N LEU A 514 -31.78 22.04 -14.90
CA LEU A 514 -31.95 20.61 -14.63
C LEU A 514 -31.41 20.23 -13.25
N LYS A 515 -30.26 20.75 -12.81
CA LYS A 515 -29.70 20.51 -11.49
C LYS A 515 -30.67 20.93 -10.40
N ARG A 516 -31.28 22.12 -10.50
CA ARG A 516 -32.27 22.60 -9.53
C ARG A 516 -33.48 21.67 -9.45
N PHE A 517 -33.99 21.25 -10.61
CA PHE A 517 -35.13 20.33 -10.69
C PHE A 517 -34.80 18.98 -10.08
N ILE A 518 -33.67 18.36 -10.48
CA ILE A 518 -33.29 17.02 -10.05
C ILE A 518 -33.05 16.99 -8.55
N VAL A 519 -32.27 17.94 -8.04
CA VAL A 519 -32.00 18.02 -6.59
C VAL A 519 -33.29 18.21 -5.77
N LYS A 520 -34.22 19.06 -6.25
CA LYS A 520 -35.50 19.30 -5.58
C LYS A 520 -36.40 18.06 -5.58
N THR A 521 -36.38 17.28 -6.66
CA THR A 521 -37.31 16.15 -6.85
C THR A 521 -36.78 14.86 -6.25
N THR A 522 -35.46 14.65 -6.26
CA THR A 522 -34.84 13.35 -5.94
C THR A 522 -33.80 13.41 -4.82
N ALA A 523 -33.38 14.60 -4.39
CA ALA A 523 -32.24 14.85 -3.52
C ALA A 523 -30.89 14.31 -4.07
N ARG A 524 -30.84 13.90 -5.37
CA ARG A 524 -29.68 13.36 -6.06
C ARG A 524 -28.95 14.45 -6.86
N ARG A 525 -27.68 14.21 -7.17
CA ARG A 525 -26.81 15.15 -7.90
C ARG A 525 -26.09 14.47 -9.08
N PRO A 526 -26.81 13.91 -10.07
CA PRO A 526 -26.19 13.22 -11.18
C PRO A 526 -25.30 14.16 -12.00
N LEU A 527 -24.35 13.58 -12.72
CA LEU A 527 -23.57 14.32 -13.71
C LEU A 527 -24.48 14.74 -14.87
N ILE A 528 -24.63 16.05 -15.11
CA ILE A 528 -25.49 16.60 -16.18
C ILE A 528 -24.60 17.09 -17.30
N MET A 529 -24.73 16.47 -18.49
CA MET A 529 -23.93 16.74 -19.68
C MET A 529 -24.79 17.13 -20.89
N PRO A 530 -25.15 18.41 -21.08
CA PRO A 530 -25.92 18.83 -22.26
C PRO A 530 -25.10 18.67 -23.54
N VAL A 531 -25.66 17.97 -24.53
CA VAL A 531 -25.10 17.78 -25.88
C VAL A 531 -25.90 18.59 -26.86
N ILE A 532 -25.24 19.43 -27.66
CA ILE A 532 -25.84 20.17 -28.76
C ILE A 532 -25.34 19.58 -30.07
N LEU A 533 -26.26 19.15 -30.89
CA LEU A 533 -26.03 18.67 -32.26
C LEU A 533 -26.37 19.77 -33.22
N GLU A 534 -25.43 20.16 -34.06
CA GLU A 534 -25.66 21.09 -35.17
C GLU A 534 -26.21 20.31 -36.35
N ILE A 535 -27.35 20.76 -36.89
CA ILE A 535 -27.99 20.15 -38.06
C ILE A 535 -28.14 21.20 -39.18
#